data_3fc7489531e18e75d31127dcc8e6dc72
#
_entry.id   3fc7489531e18e75d31127dcc8e6dc72
#
_cell.length_a   1.000
_cell.length_b   1.000
_cell.length_c   1.000
_cell.angle_alpha   90.00
_cell.angle_beta   90.00
_cell.angle_gamma   90.00
#
_symmetry.space_group_name_H-M   'P 1'
#
loop_
_entity.id
_entity.type
_entity.pdbx_description
1 polymer ?
#
loop_
_entity_poly.entity_id
_entity_poly.type
_entity_poly.pdbx_seq_one_letter_code
_entity_poly.pdbx_strand_id
1 'polypeptide(L)'
;MRTAVGQIGRIETVLPVFAYHEGGLENRTPMSAASQIEWTDATWNPVRGCTKISPGCKHCYAETFAERFRGVPNHPYEQGFDLKMIPEKLAEPLRWGKPKSIFVNSMSDLFHEDVPEEYIERVCRVMQAANWHTYQVLTKRAERMRDLLQTRLRFAGEQPHIWWGVSVEDRAHGVPRIAVLREAPAAIRFLSVEPLLEDLGELNLQGIHWMIVGGESGAGARPMQEAWVKSLRDQCQSAAIPFFFKQWGGVRKSKTGRLLEGRTYDDTPARSAQTSAEGKVRLRMIDDLK
;
A
#
# COMPACT_ATOMS: atom_id res chain seq x y z
N MET A 1 -9.80 -48.67 -47.13
CA MET A 1 -8.52 -48.09 -47.52
C MET A 1 -8.70 -46.59 -47.73
N ARG A 2 -8.33 -45.80 -46.83
CA ARG A 2 -7.87 -44.38 -46.90
C ARG A 2 -7.89 -43.84 -45.49
N THR A 3 -6.70 -43.66 -44.98
CA THR A 3 -6.36 -43.05 -43.70
C THR A 3 -6.75 -41.57 -43.66
N ALA A 4 -7.48 -41.16 -42.65
CA ALA A 4 -7.72 -39.74 -42.34
C ALA A 4 -6.83 -39.34 -41.16
N VAL A 5 -5.86 -38.47 -41.43
CA VAL A 5 -4.99 -37.82 -40.44
C VAL A 5 -5.75 -36.64 -39.84
N GLY A 6 -5.96 -36.68 -38.52
CA GLY A 6 -6.56 -35.58 -37.77
C GLY A 6 -5.56 -34.44 -37.58
N GLN A 7 -5.95 -33.23 -37.96
CA GLN A 7 -5.24 -31.99 -37.64
C GLN A 7 -5.45 -31.59 -36.18
N ILE A 8 -4.35 -31.48 -35.44
CA ILE A 8 -4.32 -30.89 -34.10
C ILE A 8 -4.23 -29.39 -34.28
N GLY A 9 -5.33 -28.70 -33.95
CA GLY A 9 -5.39 -27.25 -33.93
C GLY A 9 -4.50 -26.67 -32.82
N ARG A 10 -3.54 -25.83 -33.19
CA ARG A 10 -2.77 -24.99 -32.27
C ARG A 10 -3.69 -23.93 -31.69
N ILE A 11 -3.79 -23.94 -30.37
CA ILE A 11 -4.39 -22.82 -29.63
C ILE A 11 -3.30 -21.74 -29.46
N GLU A 12 -3.37 -20.70 -30.28
CA GLU A 12 -2.54 -19.52 -30.10
C GLU A 12 -3.08 -18.70 -28.91
N THR A 13 -2.31 -18.70 -27.83
CA THR A 13 -2.55 -17.82 -26.67
C THR A 13 -2.02 -16.44 -27.04
N VAL A 14 -2.91 -15.53 -27.42
CA VAL A 14 -2.55 -14.12 -27.64
C VAL A 14 -2.34 -13.45 -26.28
N LEU A 15 -1.08 -13.25 -25.92
CA LEU A 15 -0.69 -12.34 -24.84
C LEU A 15 -0.63 -10.91 -25.42
N PRO A 16 -1.11 -9.89 -24.71
CA PRO A 16 -0.92 -8.51 -25.15
C PRO A 16 0.55 -8.13 -25.02
N VAL A 17 1.21 -7.98 -26.17
CA VAL A 17 2.55 -7.43 -26.29
C VAL A 17 2.47 -5.94 -26.04
N PHE A 18 3.01 -5.45 -24.92
CA PHE A 18 3.31 -4.04 -24.76
C PHE A 18 4.53 -3.72 -25.63
N ALA A 19 4.29 -3.09 -26.78
CA ALA A 19 5.33 -2.60 -27.66
C ALA A 19 6.11 -1.47 -26.98
N TYR A 20 7.40 -1.69 -26.75
CA TYR A 20 8.36 -0.62 -26.47
C TYR A 20 8.69 0.08 -27.78
N HIS A 21 8.25 1.33 -27.94
CA HIS A 21 8.77 2.22 -28.96
C HIS A 21 10.05 2.89 -28.43
N GLU A 22 11.19 2.55 -29.01
CA GLU A 22 12.40 3.36 -28.94
C GLU A 22 12.21 4.64 -29.76
N GLY A 23 12.21 5.75 -29.11
CA GLY A 23 12.07 7.07 -29.75
C GLY A 23 12.42 8.19 -28.80
N GLY A 24 13.60 8.81 -29.00
CA GLY A 24 13.92 10.20 -28.67
C GLY A 24 14.00 10.55 -27.18
N LEU A 25 15.21 10.93 -26.73
CA LEU A 25 15.48 11.67 -25.50
C LEU A 25 14.80 13.05 -25.56
N GLU A 26 13.51 13.12 -25.25
CA GLU A 26 12.82 14.36 -24.92
C GLU A 26 12.22 14.22 -23.52
N ASN A 27 12.39 15.28 -22.71
CA ASN A 27 11.93 15.47 -21.32
C ASN A 27 10.51 14.95 -21.05
N ARG A 28 10.34 13.65 -20.90
CA ARG A 28 9.09 13.06 -20.40
C ARG A 28 9.18 13.00 -18.89
N THR A 29 8.51 13.92 -18.22
CA THR A 29 8.10 13.76 -16.82
C THR A 29 7.51 12.37 -16.67
N PRO A 30 8.04 11.49 -15.79
CA PRO A 30 7.46 10.17 -15.62
C PRO A 30 6.03 10.34 -15.13
N MET A 31 5.07 9.93 -15.96
CA MET A 31 3.66 9.87 -15.55
C MET A 31 3.60 8.94 -14.35
N SER A 32 3.13 9.44 -13.21
CA SER A 32 2.81 8.60 -12.07
C SER A 32 1.83 7.53 -12.54
N ALA A 33 2.24 6.26 -12.50
CA ALA A 33 1.32 5.18 -12.81
C ALA A 33 0.10 5.32 -11.88
N ALA A 34 -1.09 5.48 -12.45
CA ALA A 34 -2.33 5.49 -11.68
C ALA A 34 -2.39 4.18 -10.88
N SER A 35 -2.67 4.28 -9.59
CA SER A 35 -2.77 3.10 -8.74
C SER A 35 -4.01 2.29 -9.13
N GLN A 36 -3.88 0.95 -9.13
CA GLN A 36 -5.02 0.03 -9.20
C GLN A 36 -5.54 -0.35 -7.80
N ILE A 37 -5.01 0.29 -6.76
CA ILE A 37 -5.45 0.12 -5.37
C ILE A 37 -6.58 1.13 -5.16
N GLU A 38 -7.75 0.64 -4.80
CA GLU A 38 -9.02 1.35 -4.83
C GLU A 38 -9.08 2.56 -3.88
N TRP A 39 -8.26 2.57 -2.81
CA TRP A 39 -8.27 3.62 -1.78
C TRP A 39 -7.11 4.64 -1.90
N THR A 40 -6.32 4.61 -3.00
CA THR A 40 -5.20 5.53 -3.19
C THR A 40 -5.02 5.92 -4.66
N ASP A 41 -4.54 7.14 -4.91
CA ASP A 41 -4.34 7.65 -6.27
C ASP A 41 -3.01 7.21 -6.87
N ALA A 42 -1.98 6.99 -6.03
CA ALA A 42 -0.64 6.61 -6.46
C ALA A 42 0.06 5.75 -5.42
N THR A 43 1.13 5.08 -5.82
CA THR A 43 2.07 4.39 -4.92
C THR A 43 3.45 5.02 -5.01
N TRP A 44 4.15 5.07 -3.89
CA TRP A 44 5.53 5.53 -3.81
C TRP A 44 6.37 4.52 -3.03
N ASN A 45 7.40 3.98 -3.68
CA ASN A 45 8.19 2.87 -3.15
C ASN A 45 9.68 3.25 -3.07
N PRO A 46 10.09 4.09 -2.09
CA PRO A 46 11.50 4.38 -1.81
C PRO A 46 12.25 3.19 -1.21
N VAL A 47 11.53 2.18 -0.73
CA VAL A 47 12.05 0.87 -0.35
C VAL A 47 11.32 -0.21 -1.13
N ARG A 48 11.96 -1.29 -1.49
CA ARG A 48 11.40 -2.50 -2.11
C ARG A 48 11.85 -3.73 -1.34
N GLY A 49 11.04 -4.78 -1.40
CA GLY A 49 11.33 -6.02 -0.69
C GLY A 49 10.99 -5.97 0.80
N CYS A 50 10.84 -7.14 1.40
CA CYS A 50 10.41 -7.28 2.79
C CYS A 50 10.63 -8.71 3.27
N THR A 51 10.54 -8.94 4.60
CA THR A 51 10.51 -10.26 5.24
C THR A 51 9.13 -10.54 5.83
N LYS A 52 8.72 -11.83 5.84
CA LYS A 52 7.45 -12.27 6.41
C LYS A 52 7.51 -12.31 7.93
N ILE A 53 6.52 -11.72 8.59
CA ILE A 53 6.46 -11.69 10.06
C ILE A 53 5.12 -12.16 10.64
N SER A 54 4.14 -12.46 9.79
CA SER A 54 2.81 -12.92 10.25
C SER A 54 2.11 -13.77 9.20
N PRO A 55 1.02 -14.49 9.55
CA PRO A 55 0.22 -15.25 8.61
C PRO A 55 -0.34 -14.44 7.43
N GLY A 56 -0.55 -13.11 7.60
CA GLY A 56 -0.97 -12.21 6.54
C GLY A 56 0.07 -12.04 5.44
N CYS A 57 1.33 -12.40 5.69
CA CYS A 57 2.41 -12.35 4.70
C CYS A 57 2.52 -13.63 3.85
N LYS A 58 1.73 -14.69 4.12
CA LYS A 58 1.87 -16.00 3.47
C LYS A 58 1.74 -15.93 1.95
N HIS A 59 0.74 -15.22 1.45
CA HIS A 59 0.46 -15.04 0.02
C HIS A 59 0.63 -13.57 -0.39
N CYS A 60 1.80 -13.00 -0.06
CA CYS A 60 2.10 -11.59 -0.32
C CYS A 60 2.11 -11.30 -1.83
N TYR A 61 1.23 -10.39 -2.27
CA TYR A 61 1.15 -9.99 -3.68
C TYR A 61 2.45 -9.32 -4.17
N ALA A 62 3.11 -8.58 -3.28
CA ALA A 62 4.33 -7.85 -3.60
C ALA A 62 5.49 -8.82 -3.84
N GLU A 63 5.64 -9.84 -2.98
CA GLU A 63 6.60 -10.92 -3.17
C GLU A 63 6.30 -11.71 -4.45
N THR A 64 5.05 -12.15 -4.63
CA THR A 64 4.62 -12.89 -5.83
C THR A 64 4.91 -12.12 -7.11
N PHE A 65 4.75 -10.79 -7.10
CA PHE A 65 5.07 -9.94 -8.24
C PHE A 65 6.58 -9.81 -8.43
N ALA A 66 7.32 -9.45 -7.38
CA ALA A 66 8.75 -9.16 -7.45
C ALA A 66 9.58 -10.38 -7.85
N GLU A 67 9.26 -11.56 -7.31
CA GLU A 67 9.97 -12.81 -7.60
C GLU A 67 9.88 -13.26 -9.06
N ARG A 68 8.87 -12.82 -9.82
CA ARG A 68 8.80 -13.09 -11.28
C ARG A 68 9.95 -12.47 -12.06
N PHE A 69 10.57 -11.44 -11.49
CA PHE A 69 11.61 -10.68 -12.14
C PHE A 69 13.00 -10.91 -11.51
N ARG A 70 13.11 -11.86 -10.56
CA ARG A 70 14.41 -12.22 -9.97
C ARG A 70 15.37 -12.68 -11.06
N GLY A 71 16.55 -12.04 -11.13
CA GLY A 71 17.59 -12.33 -12.11
C GLY A 71 17.32 -11.77 -13.52
N VAL A 72 16.27 -10.97 -13.72
CA VAL A 72 16.03 -10.30 -15.02
C VAL A 72 16.90 -9.03 -15.06
N PRO A 73 17.93 -8.95 -15.93
CA PRO A 73 18.86 -7.83 -15.96
C PRO A 73 18.18 -6.49 -16.20
N ASN A 74 18.61 -5.47 -15.45
CA ASN A 74 18.08 -4.09 -15.54
C ASN A 74 16.60 -3.93 -15.16
N HIS A 75 15.93 -4.97 -14.66
CA HIS A 75 14.57 -4.85 -14.18
C HIS A 75 14.55 -4.23 -12.76
N PRO A 76 13.59 -3.36 -12.43
CA PRO A 76 13.47 -2.77 -11.09
C PRO A 76 13.38 -3.75 -9.92
N TYR A 77 13.06 -5.01 -10.18
CA TYR A 77 12.99 -6.12 -9.24
C TYR A 77 13.94 -7.27 -9.61
N GLU A 78 15.11 -6.95 -10.19
CA GLU A 78 16.15 -7.93 -10.50
C GLU A 78 16.60 -8.71 -9.25
N GLN A 79 16.58 -8.06 -8.07
CA GLN A 79 16.84 -8.70 -6.77
C GLN A 79 15.66 -9.56 -6.27
N GLY A 80 14.55 -9.66 -7.01
CA GLY A 80 13.31 -10.29 -6.51
C GLY A 80 12.72 -9.46 -5.36
N PHE A 81 12.36 -10.13 -4.27
CA PHE A 81 11.76 -9.49 -3.08
C PHE A 81 12.78 -9.23 -1.95
N ASP A 82 14.08 -9.34 -2.23
CA ASP A 82 15.12 -8.94 -1.27
C ASP A 82 15.05 -7.44 -0.99
N LEU A 83 15.29 -7.05 0.26
CA LEU A 83 15.20 -5.66 0.69
C LEU A 83 16.19 -4.77 -0.05
N LYS A 84 15.70 -3.65 -0.60
CA LYS A 84 16.51 -2.66 -1.31
C LYS A 84 15.97 -1.25 -1.11
N MET A 85 16.81 -0.35 -0.65
CA MET A 85 16.55 1.09 -0.65
C MET A 85 16.74 1.65 -2.04
N ILE A 86 15.88 2.60 -2.45
CA ILE A 86 15.84 3.18 -3.79
C ILE A 86 15.97 4.72 -3.67
N PRO A 87 17.17 5.25 -3.40
CA PRO A 87 17.38 6.68 -3.13
C PRO A 87 16.90 7.60 -4.27
N GLU A 88 17.00 7.16 -5.51
CA GLU A 88 16.52 7.90 -6.68
C GLU A 88 15.00 8.12 -6.71
N LYS A 89 14.24 7.35 -5.91
CA LYS A 89 12.81 7.49 -5.73
C LYS A 89 12.41 8.46 -4.61
N LEU A 90 13.34 8.89 -3.76
CA LEU A 90 13.02 9.75 -2.61
C LEU A 90 12.30 11.04 -3.05
N ALA A 91 12.82 11.72 -4.06
CA ALA A 91 12.27 13.00 -4.52
C ALA A 91 11.02 12.87 -5.41
N GLU A 92 10.49 11.66 -5.63
CA GLU A 92 9.38 11.42 -6.57
C GLU A 92 8.10 12.21 -6.20
N PRO A 93 7.64 12.28 -4.93
CA PRO A 93 6.47 13.07 -4.56
C PRO A 93 6.62 14.57 -4.83
N LEU A 94 7.81 15.13 -4.67
CA LEU A 94 8.08 16.54 -4.94
C LEU A 94 7.93 16.91 -6.43
N ARG A 95 8.02 15.93 -7.33
CA ARG A 95 7.81 16.12 -8.77
C ARG A 95 6.33 16.16 -9.15
N TRP A 96 5.45 15.65 -8.32
CA TRP A 96 4.00 15.59 -8.60
C TRP A 96 3.32 16.89 -8.15
N GLY A 97 2.96 17.73 -9.11
CA GLY A 97 2.37 19.04 -8.83
C GLY A 97 0.89 18.99 -8.44
N LYS A 98 0.16 17.92 -8.73
CA LYS A 98 -1.25 17.78 -8.35
C LYS A 98 -1.36 17.02 -7.03
N PRO A 99 -2.19 17.47 -6.07
CA PRO A 99 -2.48 16.72 -4.85
C PRO A 99 -2.93 15.29 -5.14
N LYS A 100 -2.42 14.34 -4.35
CA LYS A 100 -2.71 12.89 -4.46
C LYS A 100 -2.80 12.27 -3.09
N SER A 101 -3.58 11.19 -2.97
CA SER A 101 -3.38 10.18 -1.94
C SER A 101 -2.29 9.21 -2.41
N ILE A 102 -1.30 8.98 -1.57
CA ILE A 102 -0.10 8.20 -1.91
C ILE A 102 0.07 7.08 -0.90
N PHE A 103 -0.04 5.83 -1.37
CA PHE A 103 0.33 4.69 -0.55
C PHE A 103 1.85 4.52 -0.56
N VAL A 104 2.45 4.67 0.62
CA VAL A 104 3.90 4.59 0.81
C VAL A 104 4.30 3.14 1.03
N ASN A 105 5.27 2.67 0.23
CA ASN A 105 5.81 1.33 0.32
C ASN A 105 4.78 0.19 0.12
N SER A 106 3.99 0.28 -0.97
CA SER A 106 3.09 -0.80 -1.37
C SER A 106 3.82 -2.13 -1.71
N MET A 107 5.13 -2.08 -1.93
CA MET A 107 5.99 -3.21 -2.31
C MET A 107 7.05 -3.55 -1.25
N SER A 108 6.84 -3.08 0.00
CA SER A 108 7.75 -3.27 1.13
C SER A 108 7.09 -2.86 2.44
N ASP A 109 7.89 -2.78 3.51
CA ASP A 109 7.51 -2.18 4.79
C ASP A 109 8.56 -1.12 5.16
N LEU A 110 8.17 0.14 5.33
CA LEU A 110 9.08 1.24 5.65
C LEU A 110 9.81 1.01 6.98
N PHE A 111 9.18 0.31 7.91
CA PHE A 111 9.70 0.01 9.23
C PHE A 111 10.37 -1.37 9.32
N HIS A 112 10.79 -1.95 8.18
CA HIS A 112 11.59 -3.15 8.19
C HIS A 112 12.87 -2.95 9.03
N GLU A 113 13.29 -3.95 9.78
CA GLU A 113 14.42 -3.88 10.73
C GLU A 113 15.73 -3.44 10.07
N ASP A 114 15.96 -3.86 8.82
CA ASP A 114 17.17 -3.53 8.05
C ASP A 114 17.08 -2.21 7.28
N VAL A 115 15.98 -1.46 7.36
CA VAL A 115 15.92 -0.09 6.83
C VAL A 115 16.54 0.87 7.85
N PRO A 116 17.65 1.57 7.53
CA PRO A 116 18.28 2.51 8.46
C PRO A 116 17.30 3.62 8.88
N GLU A 117 17.33 4.01 10.15
CA GLU A 117 16.46 5.06 10.69
C GLU A 117 16.64 6.40 9.97
N GLU A 118 17.89 6.72 9.59
CA GLU A 118 18.22 7.90 8.79
C GLU A 118 17.51 7.88 7.43
N TYR A 119 17.35 6.69 6.84
CA TYR A 119 16.64 6.57 5.57
C TYR A 119 15.13 6.75 5.76
N ILE A 120 14.57 6.18 6.84
CA ILE A 120 13.14 6.39 7.21
C ILE A 120 12.90 7.89 7.45
N GLU A 121 13.79 8.57 8.18
CA GLU A 121 13.71 10.01 8.41
C GLU A 121 13.71 10.79 7.09
N ARG A 122 14.58 10.48 6.14
CA ARG A 122 14.59 11.12 4.81
C ARG A 122 13.27 10.94 4.07
N VAL A 123 12.66 9.74 4.13
CA VAL A 123 11.32 9.50 3.56
C VAL A 123 10.29 10.41 4.24
N CYS A 124 10.30 10.51 5.57
CA CYS A 124 9.39 11.38 6.33
C CYS A 124 9.61 12.86 6.03
N ARG A 125 10.86 13.32 5.84
CA ARG A 125 11.17 14.70 5.43
C ARG A 125 10.59 15.03 4.06
N VAL A 126 10.64 14.09 3.11
CA VAL A 126 9.99 14.27 1.79
C VAL A 126 8.48 14.40 1.95
N MET A 127 7.84 13.55 2.77
CA MET A 127 6.41 13.66 3.05
C MET A 127 6.05 15.00 3.69
N GLN A 128 6.85 15.49 4.63
CA GLN A 128 6.67 16.79 5.25
C GLN A 128 6.82 17.94 4.24
N ALA A 129 7.82 17.88 3.37
CA ALA A 129 8.09 18.91 2.37
C ALA A 129 7.01 18.96 1.26
N ALA A 130 6.54 17.80 0.80
CA ALA A 130 5.49 17.69 -0.21
C ALA A 130 4.09 17.55 0.44
N ASN A 131 3.74 18.50 1.30
CA ASN A 131 2.58 18.48 2.19
C ASN A 131 1.22 18.67 1.47
N TRP A 132 1.22 18.93 0.17
CA TRP A 132 -0.01 18.96 -0.65
C TRP A 132 -0.55 17.58 -1.01
N HIS A 133 0.20 16.51 -0.72
CA HIS A 133 -0.26 15.14 -0.83
C HIS A 133 -0.77 14.63 0.51
N THR A 134 -1.62 13.60 0.47
CA THR A 134 -1.95 12.77 1.63
C THR A 134 -1.17 11.47 1.53
N TYR A 135 -0.42 11.10 2.57
CA TYR A 135 0.38 9.89 2.60
C TYR A 135 -0.26 8.84 3.50
N GLN A 136 -0.38 7.64 2.99
CA GLN A 136 -0.87 6.48 3.73
C GLN A 136 0.32 5.53 3.98
N VAL A 137 0.84 5.56 5.20
CA VAL A 137 1.98 4.72 5.62
C VAL A 137 1.45 3.53 6.39
N LEU A 138 1.68 2.33 5.87
CA LEU A 138 1.17 1.08 6.43
C LEU A 138 2.32 0.17 6.83
N THR A 139 2.23 -0.42 8.03
CA THR A 139 3.24 -1.37 8.52
C THR A 139 2.62 -2.53 9.29
N LYS A 140 3.36 -3.62 9.37
CA LYS A 140 3.14 -4.71 10.35
C LYS A 140 4.10 -4.64 11.53
N ARG A 141 5.04 -3.69 11.52
CA ARG A 141 6.06 -3.45 12.57
C ARG A 141 5.65 -2.25 13.40
N ALA A 142 4.52 -2.40 14.11
CA ALA A 142 3.86 -1.32 14.83
C ALA A 142 4.73 -0.71 15.93
N GLU A 143 5.49 -1.55 16.65
CA GLU A 143 6.35 -1.14 17.75
C GLU A 143 7.44 -0.20 17.25
N ARG A 144 8.15 -0.60 16.20
CA ARG A 144 9.21 0.24 15.60
C ARG A 144 8.66 1.56 15.06
N MET A 145 7.49 1.54 14.43
CA MET A 145 6.82 2.76 13.99
C MET A 145 6.52 3.67 15.16
N ARG A 146 5.88 3.15 16.24
CA ARG A 146 5.56 3.91 17.45
C ARG A 146 6.82 4.54 18.06
N ASP A 147 7.86 3.74 18.29
CA ASP A 147 9.08 4.19 18.96
C ASP A 147 9.79 5.31 18.17
N LEU A 148 9.84 5.17 16.84
CA LEU A 148 10.38 6.22 15.99
C LEU A 148 9.51 7.47 15.95
N LEU A 149 8.18 7.34 15.93
CA LEU A 149 7.26 8.48 15.99
C LEU A 149 7.31 9.21 17.35
N GLN A 150 7.60 8.50 18.44
CA GLN A 150 7.79 9.10 19.74
C GLN A 150 9.13 9.86 19.87
N THR A 151 10.09 9.54 19.03
CA THR A 151 11.46 10.05 19.08
C THR A 151 11.85 10.82 17.81
N ARG A 152 12.62 10.19 16.94
CA ARG A 152 13.24 10.77 15.73
C ARG A 152 12.24 11.32 14.71
N LEU A 153 11.07 10.69 14.56
CA LEU A 153 10.04 11.04 13.58
C LEU A 153 8.88 11.86 14.16
N ARG A 154 9.01 12.39 15.37
CA ARG A 154 7.94 13.16 16.02
C ARG A 154 7.40 14.29 15.15
N PHE A 155 8.27 14.96 14.39
CA PHE A 155 7.89 16.01 13.44
C PHE A 155 6.92 15.54 12.35
N ALA A 156 6.92 14.25 12.01
CA ALA A 156 6.06 13.66 10.99
C ALA A 156 4.76 13.08 11.58
N GLY A 157 4.79 12.64 12.84
CA GLY A 157 3.64 12.03 13.51
C GLY A 157 2.43 12.96 13.59
N GLU A 158 2.66 14.23 13.92
CA GLU A 158 1.61 15.25 14.13
C GLU A 158 1.10 15.88 12.82
N GLN A 159 1.65 15.52 11.67
CA GLN A 159 1.25 16.08 10.37
C GLN A 159 -0.10 15.51 9.90
N PRO A 160 -1.14 16.32 9.69
CA PRO A 160 -2.48 15.83 9.35
C PRO A 160 -2.57 15.20 7.95
N HIS A 161 -1.58 15.42 7.09
CA HIS A 161 -1.49 14.86 5.76
C HIS A 161 -0.68 13.54 5.70
N ILE A 162 -0.10 13.10 6.84
CA ILE A 162 0.59 11.81 6.95
C ILE A 162 -0.24 10.90 7.85
N TRP A 163 -0.84 9.88 7.25
CA TRP A 163 -1.69 8.92 7.93
C TRP A 163 -0.89 7.66 8.25
N TRP A 164 -0.93 7.25 9.51
CA TRP A 164 -0.18 6.12 10.02
C TRP A 164 -1.10 4.94 10.28
N GLY A 165 -0.79 3.78 9.74
CA GLY A 165 -1.65 2.62 9.85
C GLY A 165 -0.90 1.32 10.11
N VAL A 166 -1.65 0.35 10.62
CA VAL A 166 -1.17 -1.02 10.84
C VAL A 166 -2.04 -2.02 10.12
N SER A 167 -1.43 -3.11 9.65
CA SER A 167 -2.20 -4.25 9.13
C SER A 167 -2.73 -5.09 10.30
N VAL A 168 -4.01 -5.51 10.17
CA VAL A 168 -4.71 -6.31 11.20
C VAL A 168 -5.35 -7.51 10.51
N GLU A 169 -4.62 -8.61 10.40
CA GLU A 169 -5.05 -9.80 9.67
C GLU A 169 -5.75 -10.86 10.50
N ASP A 170 -5.38 -10.97 11.79
CA ASP A 170 -5.85 -11.98 12.74
C ASP A 170 -5.81 -11.46 14.18
N ARG A 171 -6.35 -12.25 15.14
CA ARG A 171 -6.37 -11.90 16.57
C ARG A 171 -4.98 -11.96 17.20
N ALA A 172 -4.16 -12.91 16.78
CA ALA A 172 -2.89 -13.21 17.44
C ALA A 172 -1.81 -12.19 17.09
N HIS A 173 -1.74 -11.73 15.83
CA HIS A 173 -0.69 -10.84 15.35
C HIS A 173 -1.23 -9.43 15.06
N GLY A 174 -2.40 -9.32 14.44
CA GLY A 174 -2.96 -8.05 13.97
C GLY A 174 -3.59 -7.21 15.07
N VAL A 175 -4.49 -7.80 15.86
CA VAL A 175 -5.23 -7.05 16.90
C VAL A 175 -4.31 -6.39 17.92
N PRO A 176 -3.22 -7.00 18.42
CA PRO A 176 -2.30 -6.32 19.35
C PRO A 176 -1.68 -5.04 18.77
N ARG A 177 -1.46 -4.95 17.45
CA ARG A 177 -0.91 -3.74 16.81
C ARG A 177 -1.82 -2.53 16.93
N ILE A 178 -3.13 -2.72 17.14
CA ILE A 178 -4.07 -1.60 17.35
C ILE A 178 -3.73 -0.82 18.61
N ALA A 179 -3.42 -1.52 19.70
CA ALA A 179 -3.01 -0.86 20.96
C ALA A 179 -1.71 -0.07 20.77
N VAL A 180 -0.72 -0.67 20.10
CA VAL A 180 0.57 -0.02 19.80
C VAL A 180 0.37 1.22 18.92
N LEU A 181 -0.48 1.13 17.87
CA LEU A 181 -0.78 2.28 17.00
C LEU A 181 -1.42 3.44 17.79
N ARG A 182 -2.26 3.15 18.76
CA ARG A 182 -2.89 4.17 19.61
C ARG A 182 -1.89 4.94 20.47
N GLU A 183 -0.79 4.31 20.87
CA GLU A 183 0.31 4.95 21.62
C GLU A 183 1.18 5.85 20.74
N ALA A 184 1.14 5.67 19.42
CA ALA A 184 1.93 6.48 18.49
C ALA A 184 1.37 7.92 18.42
N PRO A 185 2.22 8.97 18.46
CA PRO A 185 1.82 10.36 18.29
C PRO A 185 1.50 10.63 16.81
N ALA A 186 0.30 10.23 16.37
CA ALA A 186 -0.16 10.34 15.01
C ALA A 186 -1.44 11.20 14.93
N ALA A 187 -1.53 12.12 13.98
CA ALA A 187 -2.73 12.92 13.76
C ALA A 187 -3.88 12.06 13.21
N ILE A 188 -3.59 11.20 12.24
CA ILE A 188 -4.55 10.26 11.65
C ILE A 188 -3.99 8.84 11.78
N ARG A 189 -4.80 7.94 12.35
CA ARG A 189 -4.51 6.51 12.52
C ARG A 189 -5.50 5.68 11.73
N PHE A 190 -5.02 4.67 11.00
CA PHE A 190 -5.92 3.79 10.26
C PHE A 190 -5.56 2.31 10.42
N LEU A 191 -6.56 1.46 10.22
CA LEU A 191 -6.41 0.01 10.21
C LEU A 191 -6.59 -0.49 8.78
N SER A 192 -5.66 -1.31 8.31
CA SER A 192 -5.82 -2.10 7.09
C SER A 192 -6.04 -3.55 7.49
N VAL A 193 -7.29 -3.95 7.55
CA VAL A 193 -7.71 -5.32 7.86
C VAL A 193 -7.63 -6.14 6.57
N GLU A 194 -6.42 -6.29 6.07
CA GLU A 194 -6.10 -6.95 4.79
C GLU A 194 -4.80 -7.77 4.91
N PRO A 195 -4.92 -9.09 4.64
CA PRO A 195 -6.15 -9.85 4.43
C PRO A 195 -6.87 -10.12 5.76
N LEU A 196 -8.20 -10.03 5.78
CA LEU A 196 -9.02 -10.47 6.92
C LEU A 196 -9.08 -12.01 6.90
N LEU A 197 -8.49 -12.66 7.91
CA LEU A 197 -8.28 -14.11 7.93
C LEU A 197 -9.23 -14.86 8.87
N GLU A 198 -9.80 -14.17 9.84
CA GLU A 198 -10.74 -14.71 10.84
C GLU A 198 -11.63 -13.61 11.39
N ASP A 199 -12.62 -14.01 12.21
CA ASP A 199 -13.38 -13.05 13.01
C ASP A 199 -12.49 -12.41 14.06
N LEU A 200 -12.34 -11.09 14.00
CA LEU A 200 -11.51 -10.34 14.95
C LEU A 200 -12.20 -10.05 16.28
N GLY A 201 -13.50 -10.33 16.38
CA GLY A 201 -14.31 -10.00 17.56
C GLY A 201 -14.51 -8.49 17.71
N GLU A 202 -14.76 -8.06 18.94
CA GLU A 202 -14.92 -6.64 19.28
C GLU A 202 -13.56 -5.96 19.38
N LEU A 203 -13.40 -4.82 18.69
CA LEU A 203 -12.17 -4.04 18.63
C LEU A 203 -12.30 -2.75 19.42
N ASN A 204 -11.25 -2.35 20.13
CA ASN A 204 -11.19 -1.02 20.69
C ASN A 204 -10.74 -0.01 19.61
N LEU A 205 -11.72 0.68 19.03
CA LEU A 205 -11.53 1.65 17.96
C LEU A 205 -11.30 3.10 18.42
N GLN A 206 -11.16 3.35 19.73
CA GLN A 206 -10.88 4.68 20.25
C GLN A 206 -9.59 5.25 19.63
N GLY A 207 -9.67 6.46 19.05
CA GLY A 207 -8.53 7.14 18.44
C GLY A 207 -8.11 6.55 17.07
N ILE A 208 -8.92 5.67 16.51
CA ILE A 208 -8.82 5.20 15.11
C ILE A 208 -9.71 6.08 14.24
N HIS A 209 -9.24 6.44 13.04
CA HIS A 209 -9.88 7.41 12.17
C HIS A 209 -10.33 6.81 10.82
N TRP A 210 -9.91 5.59 10.52
CA TRP A 210 -10.29 4.89 9.27
C TRP A 210 -10.04 3.40 9.38
N MET A 211 -10.92 2.61 8.73
CA MET A 211 -10.75 1.17 8.59
C MET A 211 -10.95 0.74 7.13
N ILE A 212 -9.96 0.04 6.60
CA ILE A 212 -10.00 -0.61 5.28
C ILE A 212 -10.13 -2.11 5.54
N VAL A 213 -11.08 -2.78 4.87
CA VAL A 213 -11.28 -4.23 4.99
C VAL A 213 -11.22 -4.89 3.63
N GLY A 214 -10.50 -5.99 3.52
CA GLY A 214 -10.42 -6.75 2.29
C GLY A 214 -9.90 -8.18 2.47
N GLY A 215 -10.36 -9.07 1.58
CA GLY A 215 -9.93 -10.45 1.51
C GLY A 215 -8.59 -10.63 0.80
N GLU A 216 -7.95 -11.76 1.06
CA GLU A 216 -6.71 -12.16 0.38
C GLU A 216 -6.96 -12.39 -1.11
N SER A 217 -6.03 -11.96 -1.96
CA SER A 217 -6.14 -12.09 -3.42
C SER A 217 -5.00 -12.91 -4.00
N GLY A 218 -5.29 -13.65 -5.07
CA GLY A 218 -4.31 -14.43 -5.81
C GLY A 218 -4.43 -15.94 -5.59
N ALA A 219 -3.50 -16.69 -6.16
CA ALA A 219 -3.47 -18.14 -6.02
C ALA A 219 -3.33 -18.55 -4.55
N GLY A 220 -4.17 -19.48 -4.09
CA GLY A 220 -4.19 -19.92 -2.70
C GLY A 220 -4.86 -18.96 -1.72
N ALA A 221 -5.56 -17.93 -2.19
CA ALA A 221 -6.28 -16.97 -1.34
C ALA A 221 -7.22 -17.68 -0.38
N ARG A 222 -7.08 -17.38 0.93
CA ARG A 222 -7.93 -17.89 1.99
C ARG A 222 -9.29 -17.20 1.95
N PRO A 223 -10.39 -17.95 2.18
CA PRO A 223 -11.73 -17.38 2.13
C PRO A 223 -11.96 -16.40 3.28
N MET A 224 -12.72 -15.34 3.00
CA MET A 224 -13.21 -14.38 3.97
C MET A 224 -14.72 -14.57 4.13
N GLN A 225 -15.23 -14.52 5.36
CA GLN A 225 -16.64 -14.67 5.65
C GLN A 225 -17.34 -13.31 5.73
N GLU A 226 -18.56 -13.25 5.17
CA GLU A 226 -19.35 -12.01 5.15
C GLU A 226 -19.69 -11.53 6.56
N ALA A 227 -19.95 -12.42 7.49
CA ALA A 227 -20.26 -12.08 8.87
C ALA A 227 -19.12 -11.29 9.54
N TRP A 228 -17.85 -11.61 9.24
CA TRP A 228 -16.71 -10.89 9.79
C TRP A 228 -16.63 -9.45 9.28
N VAL A 229 -16.89 -9.27 7.98
CA VAL A 229 -16.88 -7.95 7.33
C VAL A 229 -18.02 -7.09 7.88
N LYS A 230 -19.22 -7.66 8.03
CA LYS A 230 -20.39 -6.98 8.61
C LYS A 230 -20.12 -6.55 10.05
N SER A 231 -19.56 -7.43 10.88
CA SER A 231 -19.18 -7.10 12.26
C SER A 231 -18.26 -5.87 12.31
N LEU A 232 -17.21 -5.83 11.49
CA LEU A 232 -16.28 -4.70 11.45
C LEU A 232 -16.95 -3.41 10.93
N ARG A 233 -17.80 -3.50 9.90
CA ARG A 233 -18.57 -2.37 9.41
C ARG A 233 -19.48 -1.80 10.50
N ASP A 234 -20.18 -2.65 11.23
CA ASP A 234 -21.14 -2.21 12.27
C ASP A 234 -20.40 -1.58 13.45
N GLN A 235 -19.23 -2.09 13.82
CA GLN A 235 -18.35 -1.45 14.80
C GLN A 235 -17.88 -0.07 14.34
N CYS A 236 -17.48 0.09 13.07
CA CYS A 236 -17.11 1.39 12.49
C CYS A 236 -18.29 2.36 12.50
N GLN A 237 -19.49 1.91 12.14
CA GLN A 237 -20.70 2.74 12.17
C GLN A 237 -21.02 3.20 13.59
N SER A 238 -20.95 2.31 14.59
CA SER A 238 -21.19 2.64 15.99
C SER A 238 -20.16 3.61 16.55
N ALA A 239 -18.92 3.55 16.07
CA ALA A 239 -17.82 4.44 16.46
C ALA A 239 -17.72 5.70 15.60
N ALA A 240 -18.61 5.92 14.61
CA ALA A 240 -18.56 7.00 13.63
C ALA A 240 -17.21 7.09 12.88
N ILE A 241 -16.63 5.93 12.55
CA ILE A 241 -15.36 5.82 11.83
C ILE A 241 -15.64 5.49 10.35
N PRO A 242 -15.03 6.22 9.37
CA PRO A 242 -15.08 5.89 7.97
C PRO A 242 -14.69 4.43 7.71
N PHE A 243 -15.51 3.73 6.94
CA PHE A 243 -15.34 2.32 6.59
C PHE A 243 -15.18 2.15 5.10
N PHE A 244 -14.09 1.51 4.68
CA PHE A 244 -13.80 1.21 3.28
C PHE A 244 -13.77 -0.30 3.06
N PHE A 245 -14.65 -0.81 2.20
CA PHE A 245 -14.61 -2.20 1.80
C PHE A 245 -13.94 -2.35 0.44
N LYS A 246 -12.71 -2.84 0.44
CA LYS A 246 -11.89 -2.93 -0.75
C LYS A 246 -12.37 -4.03 -1.70
N GLN A 247 -12.52 -5.27 -1.20
CA GLN A 247 -12.85 -6.42 -2.03
C GLN A 247 -13.06 -7.69 -1.21
N TRP A 248 -13.75 -8.67 -1.79
CA TRP A 248 -13.87 -10.02 -1.23
C TRP A 248 -12.58 -10.85 -1.37
N GLY A 249 -11.70 -10.49 -2.31
CA GLY A 249 -10.48 -11.27 -2.60
C GLY A 249 -10.75 -12.50 -3.46
N GLY A 250 -9.99 -13.58 -3.20
CA GLY A 250 -10.07 -14.83 -3.96
C GLY A 250 -9.11 -14.87 -5.16
N VAL A 251 -9.08 -16.01 -5.86
CA VAL A 251 -8.15 -16.25 -6.98
C VAL A 251 -8.33 -15.23 -8.12
N ARG A 252 -9.57 -14.77 -8.33
CA ARG A 252 -9.93 -13.75 -9.34
C ARG A 252 -10.74 -12.65 -8.68
N LYS A 253 -10.06 -11.69 -8.03
CA LYS A 253 -10.71 -10.59 -7.29
C LYS A 253 -11.73 -9.78 -8.12
N SER A 254 -11.54 -9.69 -9.43
CA SER A 254 -12.47 -9.00 -10.33
C SER A 254 -13.83 -9.71 -10.47
N LYS A 255 -13.90 -11.02 -10.17
CA LYS A 255 -15.16 -11.78 -10.20
C LYS A 255 -15.91 -11.71 -8.88
N THR A 256 -15.19 -11.68 -7.76
CA THR A 256 -15.80 -11.60 -6.42
C THR A 256 -16.29 -10.20 -6.10
N GLY A 257 -15.64 -9.18 -6.68
CA GLY A 257 -16.09 -7.80 -6.58
C GLY A 257 -15.90 -7.17 -5.19
N ARG A 258 -16.65 -6.08 -4.95
CA ARG A 258 -16.59 -5.27 -3.74
C ARG A 258 -17.98 -4.80 -3.23
N LEU A 259 -19.03 -5.52 -3.59
CA LEU A 259 -20.33 -5.24 -3.04
C LEU A 259 -20.54 -5.97 -1.72
N LEU A 260 -20.88 -5.25 -0.68
CA LEU A 260 -21.34 -5.76 0.60
C LEU A 260 -22.78 -5.34 0.77
N GLU A 261 -23.70 -6.32 0.89
CA GLU A 261 -25.15 -6.08 0.95
C GLU A 261 -25.65 -5.18 -0.20
N GLY A 262 -25.15 -5.43 -1.42
CA GLY A 262 -25.62 -4.77 -2.64
C GLY A 262 -25.04 -3.36 -2.89
N ARG A 263 -24.17 -2.83 -2.03
CA ARG A 263 -23.53 -1.51 -2.19
C ARG A 263 -22.03 -1.53 -1.99
N THR A 264 -21.34 -0.48 -2.46
CA THR A 264 -19.94 -0.20 -2.12
C THR A 264 -19.83 0.65 -0.84
N TYR A 265 -18.71 0.54 -0.18
CA TYR A 265 -18.34 1.36 0.98
C TYR A 265 -16.99 1.99 0.67
N ASP A 266 -17.00 3.30 0.47
CA ASP A 266 -15.85 4.08 -0.03
C ASP A 266 -15.48 5.24 0.89
N ASP A 267 -15.89 5.17 2.18
CA ASP A 267 -15.66 6.26 3.11
C ASP A 267 -14.18 6.40 3.43
N THR A 268 -13.70 7.63 3.46
CA THR A 268 -12.31 7.98 3.81
C THR A 268 -12.29 9.20 4.73
N PRO A 269 -11.27 9.37 5.57
CA PRO A 269 -11.09 10.62 6.31
C PRO A 269 -10.96 11.82 5.37
N ALA A 270 -11.36 12.99 5.85
CA ALA A 270 -11.16 14.23 5.11
C ALA A 270 -9.65 14.47 4.86
N ARG A 271 -9.31 14.76 3.61
CA ARG A 271 -7.94 15.14 3.24
C ARG A 271 -7.65 16.56 3.67
N SER A 272 -6.45 16.84 4.15
CA SER A 272 -6.03 18.22 4.37
C SER A 272 -5.92 18.93 3.01
N ALA A 273 -6.69 20.01 2.85
CA ALA A 273 -6.66 20.80 1.63
C ALA A 273 -5.42 21.72 1.64
N GLN A 274 -4.33 21.28 1.00
CA GLN A 274 -3.15 22.13 0.81
C GLN A 274 -2.88 22.30 -0.68
N THR A 275 -2.47 23.53 -1.05
CA THR A 275 -2.07 23.85 -2.42
C THR A 275 -0.63 23.42 -2.64
N SER A 276 -0.32 22.83 -3.79
CA SER A 276 1.07 22.46 -4.10
C SER A 276 1.96 23.71 -4.22
N ALA A 277 3.21 23.60 -3.78
CA ALA A 277 4.21 24.61 -4.01
C ALA A 277 4.45 24.85 -5.50
N GLU A 278 4.84 26.08 -5.88
CA GLU A 278 5.21 26.41 -7.25
C GLU A 278 6.35 25.52 -7.78
N GLY A 279 6.39 25.27 -9.08
CA GLY A 279 7.35 24.39 -9.72
C GLY A 279 8.81 24.68 -9.38
N LYS A 280 9.19 25.97 -9.34
CA LYS A 280 10.55 26.41 -8.98
C LYS A 280 10.92 26.09 -7.53
N VAL A 281 9.96 26.23 -6.61
CA VAL A 281 10.15 25.89 -5.18
C VAL A 281 10.33 24.38 -5.01
N ARG A 282 9.52 23.58 -5.69
CA ARG A 282 9.64 22.11 -5.67
C ARG A 282 11.00 21.63 -6.17
N LEU A 283 11.53 22.23 -7.22
CA LEU A 283 12.87 21.89 -7.74
C LEU A 283 13.97 22.18 -6.72
N ARG A 284 13.91 23.32 -6.00
CA ARG A 284 14.86 23.61 -4.90
C ARG A 284 14.79 22.57 -3.80
N MET A 285 13.58 22.19 -3.36
CA MET A 285 13.40 21.15 -2.36
C MET A 285 14.03 19.81 -2.77
N ILE A 286 14.05 19.48 -4.07
CA ILE A 286 14.70 18.28 -4.59
C ILE A 286 16.22 18.40 -4.49
N ASP A 287 16.79 19.58 -4.74
CA ASP A 287 18.23 19.79 -4.64
C ASP A 287 18.71 19.73 -3.19
N ASP A 288 17.91 20.21 -2.24
CA ASP A 288 18.19 20.14 -0.79
C ASP A 288 18.18 18.70 -0.21
N LEU A 289 17.66 17.73 -0.96
CA LEU A 289 17.63 16.32 -0.56
C LEU A 289 18.84 15.49 -1.05
N LYS A 290 19.68 16.06 -1.93
CA LYS A 290 20.87 15.38 -2.46
C LYS A 290 22.02 15.46 -1.46
#